data_76022d5ff871613450e05939bfc79299
#
_entry.id   76022d5ff871613450e05939bfc79299
#
_cell.length_a   1.000
_cell.length_b   1.000
_cell.length_c   1.000
_cell.angle_alpha   90.00
_cell.angle_beta   90.00
_cell.angle_gamma   90.00
#
_symmetry.space_group_name_H-M   'P 1'
#
loop_
_entity.id
_entity.type
_entity.pdbx_description
1 polymer ?
#
loop_
_entity_poly.entity_id
_entity_poly.type
_entity_poly.pdbx_seq_one_letter_code
_entity_poly.pdbx_strand_id
1 'polypeptide(L)'
;DEFFSEYPRTFLSRIPRQYNTVKKISTDYVLTKEDIEYHIFTGNFSIDRQHITHYLPEKRKERRFIRHSPLLVWCEKWRYPHPLGRTAKTCIAVDHYQYRSPQQMKKRFMTRQQAKKDGCGSFLHENGNDWTDYLWSNQQLEQQTKLLQYLPQLFAQSTDILYQKRNTIKVVEEQFVVKSFAVPSFFKRLIYTIFPSKARRSFIYAQRLGSLTPKPITYVETRKGGLLYESYYISCLSPCTHVLKEIIKDSNFPNRNEIFAAFGRFTAQLHDSGILHADYSMGNVLFEPTEHGADFQLVDLNRMHFGQHINCRKGCRNLERIDTDKYA
;
A
#
# COMPACT_ATOMS: atom_id res chain seq x y z
N ASP A 1 1.90 6.30 -21.73
CA ASP A 1 1.64 5.28 -20.70
C ASP A 1 0.15 5.10 -20.41
N GLU A 2 -0.73 6.01 -20.83
CA GLU A 2 -2.17 5.93 -20.63
C GLU A 2 -2.90 5.94 -21.97
N PHE A 3 -3.73 4.95 -22.19
CA PHE A 3 -4.56 4.80 -23.39
C PHE A 3 -6.02 4.87 -22.97
N PHE A 4 -6.71 5.90 -23.44
CA PHE A 4 -8.12 6.09 -23.16
C PHE A 4 -8.96 5.13 -24.01
N SER A 5 -9.99 4.53 -23.41
CA SER A 5 -10.94 3.64 -24.12
C SER A 5 -11.72 4.35 -25.22
N GLU A 6 -11.84 5.67 -25.14
CA GLU A 6 -12.43 6.53 -26.15
C GLU A 6 -11.74 7.91 -26.18
N TYR A 7 -11.93 8.66 -27.25
CA TYR A 7 -11.32 9.97 -27.37
C TYR A 7 -11.80 10.91 -26.25
N PRO A 8 -10.89 11.45 -25.42
CA PRO A 8 -11.28 12.20 -24.21
C PRO A 8 -12.19 13.40 -24.46
N ARG A 9 -11.99 14.13 -25.58
CA ARG A 9 -12.83 15.29 -25.93
C ARG A 9 -14.29 14.84 -26.20
N THR A 10 -14.47 13.73 -26.90
CA THR A 10 -15.82 13.16 -27.17
C THR A 10 -16.49 12.72 -25.88
N PHE A 11 -15.75 12.06 -25.00
CA PHE A 11 -16.26 11.70 -23.67
C PHE A 11 -16.68 12.94 -22.87
N LEU A 12 -15.79 13.94 -22.79
CA LEU A 12 -16.02 15.15 -21.99
C LEU A 12 -17.17 16.01 -22.51
N SER A 13 -17.44 16.01 -23.83
CA SER A 13 -18.55 16.76 -24.42
C SER A 13 -19.93 16.27 -23.93
N ARG A 14 -20.02 15.02 -23.51
CA ARG A 14 -21.24 14.41 -22.96
C ARG A 14 -21.43 14.66 -21.45
N ILE A 15 -20.41 15.24 -20.78
CA ILE A 15 -20.49 15.51 -19.34
C ILE A 15 -21.29 16.80 -19.10
N PRO A 16 -22.40 16.75 -18.35
CA PRO A 16 -23.23 17.92 -18.07
C PRO A 16 -22.41 19.04 -17.40
N ARG A 17 -22.75 20.29 -17.76
CA ARG A 17 -22.01 21.50 -17.32
C ARG A 17 -21.94 21.68 -15.81
N GLN A 18 -22.87 21.08 -15.06
CA GLN A 18 -22.89 21.12 -13.59
C GLN A 18 -21.74 20.38 -12.93
N TYR A 19 -21.00 19.54 -13.67
CA TYR A 19 -19.84 18.82 -13.17
C TYR A 19 -18.55 19.48 -13.63
N ASN A 20 -17.66 19.73 -12.67
CA ASN A 20 -16.39 20.39 -12.88
C ASN A 20 -15.22 19.41 -12.95
N THR A 21 -15.40 18.21 -12.40
CA THR A 21 -14.34 17.21 -12.31
C THR A 21 -14.81 15.87 -12.86
N VAL A 22 -13.96 15.21 -13.63
CA VAL A 22 -14.15 13.84 -14.12
C VAL A 22 -13.02 12.96 -13.65
N LYS A 23 -13.34 11.76 -13.22
CA LYS A 23 -12.38 10.73 -12.83
C LYS A 23 -12.06 9.82 -14.01
N LYS A 24 -10.83 9.30 -14.04
CA LYS A 24 -10.50 8.09 -14.79
C LYS A 24 -10.67 6.86 -13.92
N ILE A 25 -10.89 5.71 -14.55
CA ILE A 25 -10.76 4.39 -13.96
C ILE A 25 -9.66 3.64 -14.71
N SER A 26 -8.55 3.35 -14.05
CA SER A 26 -7.39 2.72 -14.68
C SER A 26 -7.40 1.22 -14.50
N THR A 27 -7.11 0.49 -15.58
CA THR A 27 -6.59 -0.87 -15.56
C THR A 27 -5.07 -0.76 -15.61
N ASP A 28 -4.38 -1.17 -14.55
CA ASP A 28 -2.93 -1.04 -14.45
C ASP A 28 -2.26 -2.31 -14.96
N TYR A 29 -1.75 -2.28 -16.18
CA TYR A 29 -0.97 -3.36 -16.77
C TYR A 29 0.43 -3.41 -16.16
N VAL A 30 0.92 -4.61 -15.92
CA VAL A 30 2.20 -4.87 -15.27
C VAL A 30 3.05 -5.81 -16.13
N LEU A 31 4.37 -5.64 -16.06
CA LEU A 31 5.32 -6.61 -16.61
C LEU A 31 5.46 -7.78 -15.63
N THR A 32 5.42 -8.98 -16.16
CA THR A 32 5.68 -10.20 -15.40
C THR A 32 7.08 -10.75 -15.67
N LYS A 33 7.54 -11.67 -14.84
CA LYS A 33 8.81 -12.37 -15.05
C LYS A 33 8.75 -13.17 -16.35
N GLU A 34 7.60 -13.80 -16.60
CA GLU A 34 7.33 -14.61 -17.76
C GLU A 34 7.27 -13.76 -19.04
N ASP A 35 6.71 -12.54 -18.99
CA ASP A 35 6.75 -11.62 -20.15
C ASP A 35 8.18 -11.32 -20.58
N ILE A 36 9.11 -11.18 -19.61
CA ILE A 36 10.52 -10.87 -19.89
C ILE A 36 11.26 -12.11 -20.38
N GLU A 37 10.93 -13.28 -19.88
CA GLU A 37 11.56 -14.54 -20.24
C GLU A 37 11.17 -15.01 -21.63
N TYR A 38 9.88 -14.86 -22.01
CA TYR A 38 9.35 -15.43 -23.24
C TYR A 38 9.20 -14.43 -24.39
N HIS A 39 9.35 -13.13 -24.15
CA HIS A 39 9.17 -12.11 -25.18
C HIS A 39 10.41 -11.24 -25.38
N ILE A 40 10.67 -10.93 -26.65
CA ILE A 40 11.70 -9.97 -27.03
C ILE A 40 11.05 -8.60 -27.17
N PHE A 41 11.41 -7.68 -26.31
CA PHE A 41 10.97 -6.29 -26.39
C PHE A 41 11.75 -5.52 -27.46
N THR A 42 11.02 -5.01 -28.43
CA THR A 42 11.59 -4.33 -29.63
C THR A 42 11.93 -2.87 -29.37
N GLY A 43 11.43 -2.29 -28.29
CA GLY A 43 11.47 -0.85 -28.01
C GLY A 43 10.36 -0.06 -28.70
N ASN A 44 9.59 -0.69 -29.60
CA ASN A 44 8.38 -0.12 -30.19
C ASN A 44 7.17 -0.52 -29.33
N PHE A 45 6.71 0.41 -28.51
CA PHE A 45 5.63 0.12 -27.56
C PHE A 45 4.32 -0.34 -28.23
N SER A 46 4.00 0.10 -29.43
CA SER A 46 2.81 -0.35 -30.15
C SER A 46 2.83 -1.85 -30.48
N ILE A 47 4.03 -2.41 -30.63
CA ILE A 47 4.25 -3.86 -30.78
C ILE A 47 4.34 -4.51 -29.42
N ASP A 48 5.21 -4.00 -28.56
CA ASP A 48 5.57 -4.60 -27.27
C ASP A 48 4.36 -4.72 -26.31
N ARG A 49 3.40 -3.77 -26.36
CA ARG A 49 2.21 -3.81 -25.50
C ARG A 49 1.30 -5.03 -25.73
N GLN A 50 1.39 -5.69 -26.88
CA GLN A 50 0.62 -6.88 -27.18
C GLN A 50 1.03 -8.06 -26.31
N HIS A 51 2.24 -8.03 -25.78
CA HIS A 51 2.80 -9.04 -24.89
C HIS A 51 2.57 -8.71 -23.40
N ILE A 52 2.19 -7.48 -23.07
CA ILE A 52 1.88 -7.06 -21.69
C ILE A 52 0.37 -7.23 -21.47
N THR A 53 -0.04 -8.45 -21.18
CA THR A 53 -1.45 -8.83 -21.08
C THR A 53 -1.97 -8.91 -19.64
N HIS A 54 -1.05 -9.00 -18.67
CA HIS A 54 -1.40 -9.11 -17.28
C HIS A 54 -1.63 -7.74 -16.63
N TYR A 55 -2.62 -7.65 -15.76
CA TYR A 55 -2.97 -6.42 -15.07
C TYR A 55 -3.34 -6.68 -13.61
N LEU A 56 -3.20 -5.64 -12.79
CA LEU A 56 -3.62 -5.70 -11.39
C LEU A 56 -5.15 -5.75 -11.33
N PRO A 57 -5.74 -6.65 -10.52
CA PRO A 57 -7.21 -6.82 -10.46
C PRO A 57 -7.92 -5.60 -9.88
N GLU A 58 -7.20 -4.76 -9.13
CA GLU A 58 -7.74 -3.54 -8.55
C GLU A 58 -7.74 -2.38 -9.55
N LYS A 59 -8.93 -1.81 -9.80
CA LYS A 59 -9.08 -0.65 -10.66
C LYS A 59 -8.99 0.64 -9.85
N ARG A 60 -8.01 1.49 -10.18
CA ARG A 60 -7.82 2.77 -9.51
C ARG A 60 -8.70 3.86 -10.10
N LYS A 61 -9.40 4.62 -9.22
CA LYS A 61 -10.18 5.79 -9.61
C LYS A 61 -9.47 7.06 -9.17
N GLU A 62 -9.09 7.88 -10.14
CA GLU A 62 -8.39 9.14 -9.89
C GLU A 62 -9.06 10.30 -10.62
N ARG A 63 -8.97 11.53 -10.08
CA ARG A 63 -9.35 12.73 -10.82
C ARG A 63 -8.39 12.93 -11.99
N ARG A 64 -8.95 13.15 -13.18
CA ARG A 64 -8.11 13.30 -14.38
C ARG A 64 -8.38 14.59 -15.13
N PHE A 65 -9.63 14.99 -15.25
CA PHE A 65 -10.03 16.18 -15.95
C PHE A 65 -10.73 17.13 -14.99
N ILE A 66 -10.33 18.39 -15.04
CA ILE A 66 -10.91 19.47 -14.26
C ILE A 66 -11.28 20.57 -15.23
N ARG A 67 -12.54 20.99 -15.21
CA ARG A 67 -13.02 22.10 -16.07
C ARG A 67 -12.31 23.37 -15.64
N HIS A 68 -11.71 24.06 -16.58
CA HIS A 68 -11.08 25.35 -16.32
C HIS A 68 -12.12 26.35 -15.77
N SER A 69 -11.70 27.10 -14.76
CA SER A 69 -12.44 28.22 -14.17
C SER A 69 -11.45 29.25 -13.68
N PRO A 70 -11.73 30.56 -13.84
CA PRO A 70 -10.89 31.63 -13.28
C PRO A 70 -10.75 31.56 -11.75
N LEU A 71 -11.65 30.85 -11.08
CA LEU A 71 -11.65 30.67 -9.60
C LEU A 71 -10.73 29.55 -9.15
N LEU A 72 -10.10 28.79 -10.06
CA LEU A 72 -9.19 27.71 -9.69
C LEU A 72 -7.84 28.26 -9.23
N VAL A 73 -7.47 27.94 -8.01
CA VAL A 73 -6.18 28.30 -7.42
C VAL A 73 -5.30 27.05 -7.33
N TRP A 74 -4.07 27.17 -7.81
CA TRP A 74 -3.04 26.14 -7.68
C TRP A 74 -2.11 26.53 -6.53
N CYS A 75 -1.75 25.52 -5.72
CA CYS A 75 -0.71 25.63 -4.72
C CYS A 75 0.27 24.48 -4.91
N GLU A 76 1.57 24.73 -4.77
CA GLU A 76 2.63 23.72 -4.95
C GLU A 76 2.45 22.48 -4.08
N LYS A 77 1.85 22.66 -2.88
CA LYS A 77 1.57 21.56 -1.95
C LYS A 77 0.33 20.74 -2.32
N TRP A 78 -0.46 21.17 -3.31
CA TRP A 78 -1.69 20.50 -3.67
C TRP A 78 -1.54 19.67 -4.94
N ARG A 79 -2.02 18.42 -4.88
CA ARG A 79 -2.07 17.56 -6.06
C ARG A 79 -3.05 18.05 -7.14
N TYR A 80 -4.07 18.81 -6.73
CA TYR A 80 -5.13 19.34 -7.59
C TYR A 80 -5.43 20.80 -7.22
N PRO A 81 -5.90 21.61 -8.17
CA PRO A 81 -6.36 22.97 -7.86
C PRO A 81 -7.65 22.95 -7.04
N HIS A 82 -7.96 24.04 -6.39
CA HIS A 82 -9.20 24.25 -5.63
C HIS A 82 -9.88 25.55 -6.03
N PRO A 83 -11.24 25.59 -5.95
CA PRO A 83 -12.21 24.53 -5.61
C PRO A 83 -12.42 23.55 -6.78
N LEU A 84 -12.51 22.25 -6.50
CA LEU A 84 -12.70 21.22 -7.53
C LEU A 84 -14.13 21.13 -8.09
N GLY A 85 -15.10 21.72 -7.39
CA GLY A 85 -16.51 21.64 -7.76
C GLY A 85 -17.09 20.23 -7.72
N ARG A 86 -18.21 20.04 -8.43
CA ARG A 86 -18.90 18.73 -8.46
C ARG A 86 -18.17 17.73 -9.35
N THR A 87 -18.03 16.50 -8.86
CA THR A 87 -17.42 15.39 -9.62
C THR A 87 -18.49 14.57 -10.31
N ALA A 88 -18.32 14.29 -11.61
CA ALA A 88 -19.21 13.42 -12.37
C ALA A 88 -19.18 11.99 -11.80
N LYS A 89 -20.31 11.29 -11.87
CA LYS A 89 -20.44 9.88 -11.48
C LYS A 89 -19.79 8.97 -12.50
N THR A 90 -19.83 9.33 -13.79
CA THR A 90 -19.19 8.61 -14.88
C THR A 90 -17.67 8.80 -14.84
N CYS A 91 -16.94 7.75 -15.22
CA CYS A 91 -15.50 7.76 -15.32
C CYS A 91 -15.09 7.37 -16.74
N ILE A 92 -14.00 7.94 -17.27
CA ILE A 92 -13.39 7.43 -18.50
C ILE A 92 -12.46 6.27 -18.16
N ALA A 93 -12.54 5.19 -18.92
CA ALA A 93 -11.64 4.05 -18.73
C ALA A 93 -10.29 4.33 -19.39
N VAL A 94 -9.23 3.84 -18.75
CA VAL A 94 -7.84 4.05 -19.18
C VAL A 94 -7.06 2.77 -18.96
N ASP A 95 -6.39 2.29 -19.97
CA ASP A 95 -5.35 1.28 -19.86
C ASP A 95 -4.03 1.99 -19.53
N HIS A 96 -3.47 1.68 -18.38
CA HIS A 96 -2.25 2.31 -17.89
C HIS A 96 -1.13 1.29 -17.81
N TYR A 97 -0.10 1.51 -18.61
CA TYR A 97 1.11 0.70 -18.65
C TYR A 97 2.21 1.40 -17.84
N GLN A 98 2.39 1.00 -16.59
CA GLN A 98 3.38 1.60 -15.70
C GLN A 98 4.81 1.43 -16.23
N TYR A 99 5.07 0.25 -16.80
CA TYR A 99 6.32 -0.10 -17.46
C TYR A 99 6.03 -0.66 -18.85
N ARG A 100 6.79 -0.21 -19.85
CA ARG A 100 6.59 -0.55 -21.27
C ARG A 100 7.63 -1.51 -21.79
N SER A 101 8.74 -1.66 -21.07
CA SER A 101 9.81 -2.61 -21.37
C SER A 101 10.70 -2.79 -20.15
N PRO A 102 11.48 -3.89 -20.08
CA PRO A 102 12.47 -4.11 -19.04
C PRO A 102 13.51 -2.99 -18.97
N GLN A 103 13.94 -2.46 -20.12
CA GLN A 103 14.92 -1.37 -20.20
C GLN A 103 14.40 -0.08 -19.58
N GLN A 104 13.13 0.27 -19.88
CA GLN A 104 12.50 1.45 -19.28
C GLN A 104 12.29 1.27 -17.77
N MET A 105 11.91 0.09 -17.33
CA MET A 105 11.73 -0.23 -15.92
C MET A 105 13.06 -0.08 -15.16
N LYS A 106 14.13 -0.67 -15.67
CA LYS A 106 15.49 -0.55 -15.12
C LYS A 106 15.96 0.91 -15.05
N LYS A 107 15.81 1.67 -16.15
CA LYS A 107 16.18 3.10 -16.20
C LYS A 107 15.42 3.91 -15.16
N ARG A 108 14.11 3.69 -15.04
CA ARG A 108 13.26 4.40 -14.07
C ARG A 108 13.67 4.07 -12.63
N PHE A 109 13.95 2.80 -12.34
CA PHE A 109 14.45 2.37 -11.06
C PHE A 109 15.77 3.08 -10.70
N MET A 110 16.76 3.04 -11.59
CA MET A 110 18.06 3.70 -11.35
C MET A 110 17.92 5.21 -11.13
N THR A 111 17.09 5.89 -11.93
CA THR A 111 16.83 7.34 -11.79
C THR A 111 16.25 7.66 -10.42
N ARG A 112 15.34 6.83 -9.90
CA ARG A 112 14.71 7.03 -8.60
C ARG A 112 15.64 6.70 -7.44
N GLN A 113 16.47 5.67 -7.58
CA GLN A 113 17.51 5.36 -6.59
C GLN A 113 18.52 6.52 -6.48
N GLN A 114 18.91 7.13 -7.61
CA GLN A 114 19.77 8.31 -7.61
C GLN A 114 19.08 9.50 -6.93
N ALA A 115 17.84 9.82 -7.31
CA ALA A 115 17.08 10.90 -6.68
C ALA A 115 16.92 10.71 -5.16
N LYS A 116 16.79 9.45 -4.70
CA LYS A 116 16.75 9.12 -3.27
C LYS A 116 18.09 9.41 -2.57
N LYS A 117 19.22 9.07 -3.21
CA LYS A 117 20.58 9.39 -2.72
C LYS A 117 20.80 10.89 -2.64
N ASP A 118 20.26 11.65 -3.59
CA ASP A 118 20.39 13.10 -3.68
C ASP A 118 19.40 13.84 -2.74
N GLY A 119 18.65 13.09 -1.91
CA GLY A 119 17.65 13.67 -1.01
C GLY A 119 16.41 14.22 -1.71
N CYS A 120 16.25 13.96 -2.99
CA CYS A 120 15.14 14.43 -3.82
C CYS A 120 14.02 13.39 -3.84
N GLY A 121 12.94 13.64 -3.10
CA GLY A 121 11.69 12.87 -3.17
C GLY A 121 11.66 11.64 -2.26
N SER A 122 10.48 11.36 -1.76
CA SER A 122 10.18 10.19 -0.94
C SER A 122 9.53 9.09 -1.80
N PHE A 123 10.32 8.38 -2.58
CA PHE A 123 9.86 7.18 -3.28
C PHE A 123 9.89 5.98 -2.33
N LEU A 124 9.25 6.12 -1.17
CA LEU A 124 9.24 5.14 -0.09
C LEU A 124 8.68 3.78 -0.50
N HIS A 125 7.91 3.73 -1.58
CA HIS A 125 7.31 2.49 -2.10
C HIS A 125 8.23 1.74 -3.07
N GLU A 126 9.45 2.24 -3.33
CA GLU A 126 10.44 1.59 -4.20
C GLU A 126 11.71 1.32 -3.40
N ASN A 127 11.61 0.42 -2.43
CA ASN A 127 12.72 0.05 -1.54
C ASN A 127 13.38 -1.29 -1.93
N GLY A 128 13.05 -1.87 -3.09
CA GLY A 128 13.75 -3.04 -3.63
C GLY A 128 15.23 -2.75 -3.90
N ASN A 129 16.05 -3.76 -3.83
CA ASN A 129 17.50 -3.66 -4.11
C ASN A 129 17.75 -3.69 -5.62
N ASP A 130 16.88 -4.34 -6.36
CA ASP A 130 16.94 -4.44 -7.81
C ASP A 130 15.56 -4.12 -8.45
N TRP A 131 15.57 -3.75 -9.72
CA TRP A 131 14.35 -3.47 -10.46
C TRP A 131 13.45 -4.71 -10.66
N THR A 132 14.04 -5.90 -10.64
CA THR A 132 13.33 -7.19 -10.75
C THR A 132 12.48 -7.51 -9.53
N ASP A 133 12.73 -6.89 -8.38
CA ASP A 133 11.92 -7.03 -7.17
C ASP A 133 10.48 -6.53 -7.35
N TYR A 134 10.23 -5.74 -8.40
CA TYR A 134 8.92 -5.19 -8.74
C TYR A 134 8.18 -5.98 -9.81
N LEU A 135 8.77 -7.05 -10.31
CA LEU A 135 8.12 -7.94 -11.25
C LEU A 135 7.14 -8.88 -10.53
N TRP A 136 6.00 -9.06 -11.13
CA TRP A 136 5.04 -10.09 -10.74
C TRP A 136 5.33 -11.39 -11.46
N SER A 137 4.92 -12.55 -10.90
CA SER A 137 4.76 -13.78 -11.69
C SER A 137 3.29 -13.91 -12.11
N ASN A 138 3.03 -14.61 -13.21
CA ASN A 138 1.66 -14.90 -13.67
C ASN A 138 0.89 -15.62 -12.57
N GLN A 139 1.50 -16.58 -11.91
CA GLN A 139 0.90 -17.30 -10.79
C GLN A 139 0.47 -16.36 -9.64
N GLN A 140 1.31 -15.39 -9.27
CA GLN A 140 0.96 -14.42 -8.21
C GLN A 140 -0.25 -13.56 -8.60
N LEU A 141 -0.35 -13.16 -9.88
CA LEU A 141 -1.47 -12.36 -10.37
C LEU A 141 -2.77 -13.15 -10.42
N GLU A 142 -2.72 -14.42 -10.85
CA GLU A 142 -3.87 -15.33 -10.86
C GLU A 142 -4.39 -15.59 -9.44
N GLN A 143 -3.49 -15.88 -8.50
CA GLN A 143 -3.84 -16.07 -7.09
C GLN A 143 -4.44 -14.82 -6.47
N GLN A 144 -3.89 -13.64 -6.77
CA GLN A 144 -4.45 -12.39 -6.31
C GLN A 144 -5.85 -12.13 -6.88
N THR A 145 -6.06 -12.43 -8.15
CA THR A 145 -7.36 -12.29 -8.80
C THR A 145 -8.40 -13.23 -8.18
N LYS A 146 -8.03 -14.49 -7.96
CA LYS A 146 -8.86 -15.49 -7.27
C LYS A 146 -9.19 -15.03 -5.84
N LEU A 147 -8.19 -14.58 -5.10
CA LEU A 147 -8.38 -14.06 -3.75
C LEU A 147 -9.41 -12.93 -3.72
N LEU A 148 -9.30 -11.94 -4.59
CA LEU A 148 -10.21 -10.79 -4.60
C LEU A 148 -11.64 -11.17 -5.01
N GLN A 149 -11.78 -12.10 -5.95
CA GLN A 149 -13.07 -12.59 -6.41
C GLN A 149 -13.81 -13.37 -5.32
N TYR A 150 -13.11 -14.19 -4.55
CA TYR A 150 -13.70 -15.11 -3.58
C TYR A 150 -13.35 -14.77 -2.12
N LEU A 151 -12.85 -13.56 -1.86
CA LEU A 151 -12.34 -13.15 -0.54
C LEU A 151 -13.25 -13.50 0.65
N PRO A 152 -14.57 -13.19 0.65
CA PRO A 152 -15.40 -13.50 1.80
C PRO A 152 -15.51 -15.01 2.08
N GLN A 153 -15.55 -15.82 1.04
CA GLN A 153 -15.63 -17.28 1.14
C GLN A 153 -14.30 -17.88 1.61
N LEU A 154 -13.20 -17.49 0.98
CA LEU A 154 -11.85 -17.94 1.35
C LEU A 154 -11.50 -17.54 2.78
N PHE A 155 -11.86 -16.31 3.19
CA PHE A 155 -11.67 -15.86 4.56
C PHE A 155 -12.51 -16.62 5.56
N ALA A 156 -13.77 -16.97 5.22
CA ALA A 156 -14.63 -17.78 6.08
C ALA A 156 -14.10 -19.20 6.24
N GLN A 157 -13.63 -19.82 5.16
CA GLN A 157 -13.13 -21.19 5.11
C GLN A 157 -11.75 -21.36 5.77
N SER A 158 -10.91 -20.32 5.76
CA SER A 158 -9.57 -20.40 6.37
C SER A 158 -9.67 -20.69 7.87
N THR A 159 -8.92 -21.70 8.32
CA THR A 159 -8.76 -22.11 9.73
C THR A 159 -7.49 -21.53 10.37
N ASP A 160 -6.57 -21.00 9.58
CA ASP A 160 -5.32 -20.42 10.05
C ASP A 160 -5.54 -19.00 10.60
N ILE A 161 -5.79 -18.93 11.90
CA ILE A 161 -6.13 -17.70 12.62
C ILE A 161 -4.91 -17.17 13.37
N LEU A 162 -4.35 -16.07 12.88
CA LEU A 162 -3.25 -15.37 13.57
C LEU A 162 -3.75 -14.56 14.77
N TYR A 163 -4.96 -14.01 14.68
CA TYR A 163 -5.53 -13.17 15.74
C TYR A 163 -7.04 -13.08 15.62
N GLN A 164 -7.73 -13.22 16.76
CA GLN A 164 -9.20 -13.12 16.82
C GLN A 164 -9.63 -12.45 18.12
N LYS A 165 -9.99 -11.16 18.02
CA LYS A 165 -10.67 -10.39 19.07
C LYS A 165 -11.63 -9.41 18.40
N ARG A 166 -11.38 -8.11 18.56
CA ARG A 166 -12.16 -7.07 17.89
C ARG A 166 -12.02 -7.10 16.36
N ASN A 167 -10.85 -7.43 15.85
CA ASN A 167 -10.58 -7.67 14.44
C ASN A 167 -10.19 -9.14 14.30
N THR A 168 -10.33 -9.70 13.10
CA THR A 168 -9.86 -11.05 12.80
C THR A 168 -8.78 -10.99 11.75
N ILE A 169 -7.67 -11.68 11.99
CA ILE A 169 -6.55 -11.79 11.06
C ILE A 169 -6.35 -13.27 10.76
N LYS A 170 -6.41 -13.63 9.50
CA LYS A 170 -6.21 -15.01 9.03
C LYS A 170 -5.18 -15.05 7.91
N VAL A 171 -4.48 -16.17 7.80
CA VAL A 171 -3.73 -16.52 6.59
C VAL A 171 -4.71 -17.18 5.62
N VAL A 172 -4.71 -16.74 4.39
CA VAL A 172 -5.58 -17.23 3.31
C VAL A 172 -4.70 -17.68 2.15
N GLU A 173 -4.97 -18.88 1.60
CA GLU A 173 -4.19 -19.49 0.51
C GLU A 173 -2.68 -19.53 0.82
N GLU A 174 -2.30 -19.72 2.11
CA GLU A 174 -0.92 -19.86 2.61
C GLU A 174 0.03 -18.68 2.32
N GLN A 175 -0.44 -17.66 1.62
CA GLN A 175 0.40 -16.55 1.13
C GLN A 175 -0.12 -15.18 1.55
N PHE A 176 -1.40 -15.06 1.86
CA PHE A 176 -2.01 -13.77 2.10
C PHE A 176 -2.48 -13.64 3.55
N VAL A 177 -2.11 -12.52 4.15
CA VAL A 177 -2.67 -12.13 5.45
C VAL A 177 -3.85 -11.20 5.20
N VAL A 178 -5.02 -11.64 5.62
CA VAL A 178 -6.27 -10.89 5.49
C VAL A 178 -6.71 -10.42 6.88
N LYS A 179 -6.76 -9.10 7.06
CA LYS A 179 -7.28 -8.46 8.27
C LYS A 179 -8.67 -7.92 8.04
N SER A 180 -9.66 -8.59 8.66
CA SER A 180 -11.04 -8.11 8.71
C SER A 180 -11.21 -7.16 9.88
N PHE A 181 -11.75 -5.98 9.62
CA PHE A 181 -12.04 -5.00 10.66
C PHE A 181 -13.48 -5.16 11.16
N ALA A 182 -13.65 -5.06 12.48
CA ALA A 182 -14.97 -5.08 13.09
C ALA A 182 -15.91 -4.04 12.43
N VAL A 183 -17.17 -4.46 12.23
CA VAL A 183 -18.20 -3.61 11.66
C VAL A 183 -18.34 -2.31 12.48
N PRO A 184 -18.25 -1.13 11.86
CA PRO A 184 -18.32 0.12 12.61
C PRO A 184 -19.73 0.36 13.13
N SER A 185 -19.85 1.08 14.25
CA SER A 185 -21.14 1.62 14.70
C SER A 185 -21.73 2.58 13.66
N PHE A 186 -23.04 2.81 13.70
CA PHE A 186 -23.75 3.65 12.72
C PHE A 186 -23.09 5.01 12.50
N PHE A 187 -22.75 5.73 13.57
CA PHE A 187 -22.07 7.03 13.49
C PHE A 187 -20.70 6.93 12.80
N LYS A 188 -19.93 5.89 13.07
CA LYS A 188 -18.64 5.67 12.39
C LYS A 188 -18.82 5.33 10.92
N ARG A 189 -19.90 4.67 10.52
CA ARG A 189 -20.22 4.41 9.11
C ARG A 189 -20.45 5.73 8.35
N LEU A 190 -21.16 6.69 8.98
CA LEU A 190 -21.32 8.03 8.42
C LEU A 190 -19.97 8.74 8.26
N ILE A 191 -19.09 8.68 9.25
CA ILE A 191 -17.74 9.26 9.17
C ILE A 191 -16.95 8.66 8.00
N TYR A 192 -17.07 7.35 7.76
CA TYR A 192 -16.39 6.67 6.65
C TYR A 192 -17.00 6.93 5.27
N THR A 193 -18.06 7.72 5.15
CA THR A 193 -18.49 8.25 3.85
C THR A 193 -17.57 9.37 3.37
N ILE A 194 -16.95 10.10 4.30
CA ILE A 194 -16.07 11.25 4.05
C ILE A 194 -14.61 10.85 4.24
N PHE A 195 -14.28 10.17 5.34
CA PHE A 195 -12.93 9.75 5.69
C PHE A 195 -12.62 8.31 5.25
N PRO A 196 -11.36 7.98 4.95
CA PRO A 196 -10.98 6.62 4.59
C PRO A 196 -11.19 5.64 5.75
N SER A 197 -11.63 4.42 5.43
CA SER A 197 -11.76 3.32 6.40
C SER A 197 -10.41 2.95 7.00
N LYS A 198 -10.41 2.10 8.03
CA LYS A 198 -9.18 1.54 8.61
C LYS A 198 -8.43 0.68 7.59
N ALA A 199 -9.14 -0.14 6.81
CA ALA A 199 -8.56 -0.97 5.77
C ALA A 199 -7.84 -0.13 4.72
N ARG A 200 -8.52 0.88 4.18
CA ARG A 200 -7.95 1.81 3.21
C ARG A 200 -6.74 2.57 3.75
N ARG A 201 -6.79 3.03 5.02
CA ARG A 201 -5.64 3.69 5.65
C ARG A 201 -4.46 2.74 5.79
N SER A 202 -4.70 1.50 6.26
CA SER A 202 -3.64 0.49 6.36
C SER A 202 -2.95 0.26 5.02
N PHE A 203 -3.72 0.14 3.94
CA PHE A 203 -3.17 -0.01 2.59
C PHE A 203 -2.33 1.19 2.14
N ILE A 204 -2.86 2.42 2.27
CA ILE A 204 -2.14 3.65 1.89
C ILE A 204 -0.85 3.80 2.70
N TYR A 205 -0.89 3.48 3.99
CA TYR A 205 0.27 3.60 4.86
C TYR A 205 1.31 2.50 4.59
N ALA A 206 0.86 1.28 4.29
CA ALA A 206 1.74 0.20 3.86
C ALA A 206 2.49 0.55 2.56
N GLN A 207 1.81 1.15 1.59
CA GLN A 207 2.46 1.63 0.38
C GLN A 207 3.53 2.70 0.66
N ARG A 208 3.35 3.53 1.69
CA ARG A 208 4.34 4.54 2.10
C ARG A 208 5.53 3.95 2.85
N LEU A 209 5.31 2.88 3.60
CA LEU A 209 6.36 2.20 4.36
C LEU A 209 7.26 1.32 3.48
N GLY A 210 6.74 0.83 2.36
CA GLY A 210 7.50 -0.04 1.46
C GLY A 210 7.93 -1.34 2.14
N SER A 211 9.24 -1.65 2.17
CA SER A 211 9.79 -2.87 2.77
C SER A 211 9.69 -2.94 4.30
N LEU A 212 9.40 -1.81 4.95
CA LEU A 212 9.24 -1.74 6.42
C LEU A 212 7.92 -2.37 6.91
N THR A 213 7.17 -3.00 6.03
CA THR A 213 5.92 -3.71 6.33
C THR A 213 5.69 -4.81 5.30
N PRO A 214 4.92 -5.87 5.60
CA PRO A 214 4.55 -6.86 4.61
C PRO A 214 3.94 -6.23 3.36
N LYS A 215 4.33 -6.72 2.18
CA LYS A 215 3.92 -6.16 0.87
C LYS A 215 2.40 -6.03 0.80
N PRO A 216 1.85 -4.80 0.69
CA PRO A 216 0.41 -4.61 0.60
C PRO A 216 -0.09 -5.07 -0.78
N ILE A 217 -1.19 -5.82 -0.77
CA ILE A 217 -1.89 -6.24 -1.99
C ILE A 217 -3.00 -5.25 -2.31
N THR A 218 -3.99 -5.14 -1.41
CA THR A 218 -5.13 -4.23 -1.60
C THR A 218 -5.95 -4.05 -0.32
N TYR A 219 -7.04 -3.31 -0.43
CA TYR A 219 -8.11 -3.29 0.57
C TYR A 219 -9.47 -3.46 -0.14
N VAL A 220 -10.41 -4.11 0.53
CA VAL A 220 -11.77 -4.33 0.03
C VAL A 220 -12.76 -3.67 0.99
N GLU A 221 -13.71 -2.93 0.45
CA GLU A 221 -14.80 -2.29 1.19
C GLU A 221 -16.15 -2.69 0.60
N THR A 222 -17.01 -3.29 1.40
CA THR A 222 -18.40 -3.52 1.05
C THR A 222 -19.25 -2.39 1.61
N ARG A 223 -20.06 -1.74 0.77
CA ARG A 223 -20.92 -0.63 1.14
C ARG A 223 -22.38 -0.93 0.80
N LYS A 224 -23.28 -0.67 1.74
CA LYS A 224 -24.74 -0.77 1.54
C LYS A 224 -25.34 0.61 1.75
N GLY A 225 -26.09 1.13 0.76
CA GLY A 225 -26.63 2.50 0.81
C GLY A 225 -25.54 3.59 1.00
N GLY A 226 -24.32 3.36 0.49
CA GLY A 226 -23.18 4.27 0.65
C GLY A 226 -22.42 4.13 1.99
N LEU A 227 -23.02 3.46 2.98
CA LEU A 227 -22.40 3.24 4.29
C LEU A 227 -21.47 2.04 4.28
N LEU A 228 -20.33 2.15 4.96
CA LEU A 228 -19.37 1.05 5.11
C LEU A 228 -19.99 -0.09 5.92
N TYR A 229 -19.96 -1.30 5.35
CA TYR A 229 -20.51 -2.51 5.98
C TYR A 229 -19.39 -3.47 6.41
N GLU A 230 -18.47 -3.78 5.50
CA GLU A 230 -17.31 -4.61 5.74
C GLU A 230 -16.06 -3.95 5.19
N SER A 231 -14.91 -4.25 5.77
CA SER A 231 -13.63 -3.81 5.22
C SER A 231 -12.51 -4.78 5.57
N TYR A 232 -11.70 -5.09 4.57
CA TYR A 232 -10.56 -6.00 4.64
C TYR A 232 -9.31 -5.29 4.14
N TYR A 233 -8.20 -5.50 4.84
CA TYR A 233 -6.86 -5.15 4.36
C TYR A 233 -6.11 -6.44 4.07
N ILE A 234 -5.43 -6.51 2.94
CA ILE A 234 -4.77 -7.70 2.44
C ILE A 234 -3.31 -7.37 2.17
N SER A 235 -2.42 -8.18 2.69
CA SER A 235 -0.97 -8.14 2.42
C SER A 235 -0.45 -9.54 2.12
N CYS A 236 0.76 -9.62 1.57
CA CYS A 236 1.51 -10.87 1.56
C CYS A 236 1.81 -11.30 3.00
N LEU A 237 2.07 -12.59 3.19
CA LEU A 237 2.64 -13.10 4.42
C LEU A 237 4.03 -12.45 4.62
N SER A 238 4.34 -12.08 5.87
CA SER A 238 5.65 -11.53 6.22
C SER A 238 6.73 -12.60 6.11
N PRO A 239 7.92 -12.29 5.61
CA PRO A 239 9.08 -13.17 5.79
C PRO A 239 9.58 -13.21 7.24
N CYS A 240 9.20 -12.21 8.06
CA CYS A 240 9.54 -12.21 9.48
C CYS A 240 8.65 -13.19 10.24
N THR A 241 9.27 -14.16 10.89
CA THR A 241 8.58 -15.28 11.57
C THR A 241 8.31 -15.01 13.05
N HIS A 242 9.00 -14.02 13.63
CA HIS A 242 8.91 -13.68 15.04
C HIS A 242 8.19 -12.37 15.30
N VAL A 243 7.59 -12.26 16.50
CA VAL A 243 7.04 -11.01 17.03
C VAL A 243 7.94 -10.49 18.13
N LEU A 244 8.27 -9.20 18.13
CA LEU A 244 9.24 -8.62 19.07
C LEU A 244 8.88 -8.88 20.55
N LYS A 245 7.61 -9.10 20.85
CA LYS A 245 7.13 -9.51 22.18
C LYS A 245 7.73 -10.84 22.68
N GLU A 246 8.15 -11.73 21.78
CA GLU A 246 8.72 -13.05 22.14
C GLU A 246 10.03 -12.88 22.88
N ILE A 247 10.87 -11.93 22.46
CA ILE A 247 12.18 -11.66 23.08
C ILE A 247 12.07 -11.20 24.54
N ILE A 248 10.96 -10.53 24.89
CA ILE A 248 10.73 -10.10 26.27
C ILE A 248 10.32 -11.29 27.14
N LYS A 249 9.48 -12.17 26.60
CA LYS A 249 8.99 -13.34 27.31
C LYS A 249 10.03 -14.43 27.52
N ASP A 250 10.98 -14.52 26.59
CA ASP A 250 12.07 -15.49 26.66
C ASP A 250 13.41 -14.77 26.88
N SER A 251 13.90 -14.80 28.12
CA SER A 251 15.18 -14.23 28.49
C SER A 251 16.37 -14.95 27.82
N ASN A 252 16.17 -16.18 27.37
CA ASN A 252 17.18 -17.02 26.73
C ASN A 252 17.12 -16.95 25.19
N PHE A 253 16.29 -16.05 24.64
CA PHE A 253 16.19 -15.91 23.19
C PHE A 253 17.58 -15.64 22.55
N PRO A 254 18.00 -16.38 21.52
CA PRO A 254 19.31 -16.22 20.90
C PRO A 254 19.54 -14.80 20.41
N ASN A 255 20.74 -14.26 20.64
CA ASN A 255 21.17 -12.92 20.19
C ASN A 255 20.24 -11.78 20.65
N ARG A 256 19.61 -11.98 21.82
CA ARG A 256 18.59 -11.05 22.37
C ARG A 256 19.07 -9.59 22.40
N ASN A 257 20.29 -9.36 22.89
CA ASN A 257 20.84 -8.00 23.03
C ASN A 257 21.13 -7.34 21.68
N GLU A 258 21.65 -8.12 20.72
CA GLU A 258 21.91 -7.68 19.36
C GLU A 258 20.60 -7.30 18.64
N ILE A 259 19.54 -8.07 18.84
CA ILE A 259 18.21 -7.80 18.28
C ILE A 259 17.63 -6.52 18.91
N PHE A 260 17.73 -6.30 20.22
CA PHE A 260 17.30 -5.06 20.85
C PHE A 260 18.10 -3.84 20.39
N ALA A 261 19.40 -3.99 20.21
CA ALA A 261 20.23 -2.92 19.66
C ALA A 261 19.84 -2.59 18.21
N ALA A 262 19.58 -3.62 17.39
CA ALA A 262 19.08 -3.46 16.03
C ALA A 262 17.69 -2.80 16.01
N PHE A 263 16.78 -3.18 16.92
CA PHE A 263 15.47 -2.55 17.09
C PHE A 263 15.57 -1.08 17.47
N GLY A 264 16.51 -0.72 18.34
CA GLY A 264 16.80 0.68 18.68
C GLY A 264 17.22 1.48 17.46
N ARG A 265 18.13 0.95 16.62
CA ARG A 265 18.55 1.57 15.36
C ARG A 265 17.39 1.71 14.37
N PHE A 266 16.58 0.66 14.21
CA PHE A 266 15.40 0.66 13.37
C PHE A 266 14.41 1.77 13.80
N THR A 267 14.15 1.88 15.10
CA THR A 267 13.26 2.92 15.64
C THR A 267 13.82 4.33 15.40
N ALA A 268 15.11 4.54 15.59
CA ALA A 268 15.78 5.80 15.31
C ALA A 268 15.60 6.19 13.82
N GLN A 269 15.85 5.27 12.90
CA GLN A 269 15.67 5.48 11.46
C GLN A 269 14.23 5.84 11.08
N LEU A 270 13.22 5.21 11.70
CA LEU A 270 11.81 5.58 11.53
C LEU A 270 11.57 7.02 11.97
N HIS A 271 12.06 7.40 13.16
CA HIS A 271 11.88 8.74 13.71
C HIS A 271 12.60 9.80 12.89
N ASP A 272 13.82 9.54 12.43
CA ASP A 272 14.60 10.45 11.58
C ASP A 272 13.92 10.63 10.21
N SER A 273 13.25 9.60 9.71
CA SER A 273 12.41 9.67 8.49
C SER A 273 11.05 10.35 8.73
N GLY A 274 10.79 10.86 9.93
CA GLY A 274 9.53 11.49 10.28
C GLY A 274 8.33 10.55 10.35
N ILE A 275 8.56 9.26 10.57
CA ILE A 275 7.54 8.21 10.64
C ILE A 275 7.27 7.87 12.10
N LEU A 276 5.99 7.94 12.50
CA LEU A 276 5.56 7.63 13.85
C LEU A 276 4.37 6.67 13.83
N HIS A 277 4.53 5.53 14.47
CA HIS A 277 3.46 4.56 14.66
C HIS A 277 2.71 4.87 15.97
N ALA A 278 1.48 5.39 15.90
CA ALA A 278 0.76 5.83 17.10
C ALA A 278 0.31 4.69 18.05
N ASP A 279 0.45 3.45 17.60
CA ASP A 279 0.21 2.24 18.42
C ASP A 279 1.47 1.37 18.42
N TYR A 280 2.64 2.00 18.67
CA TYR A 280 3.94 1.35 18.63
C TYR A 280 4.10 0.46 19.86
N SER A 281 3.85 -0.82 19.70
CA SER A 281 3.94 -1.84 20.74
C SER A 281 4.71 -3.05 20.24
N MET A 282 5.26 -3.83 21.16
CA MET A 282 6.02 -5.04 20.85
C MET A 282 5.23 -6.09 20.04
N GLY A 283 3.91 -6.09 20.13
CA GLY A 283 3.05 -6.97 19.33
C GLY A 283 2.82 -6.48 17.88
N ASN A 284 3.23 -5.25 17.55
CA ASN A 284 3.07 -4.66 16.23
C ASN A 284 4.39 -4.54 15.44
N VAL A 285 5.45 -5.19 15.95
CA VAL A 285 6.75 -5.28 15.30
C VAL A 285 7.06 -6.75 15.08
N LEU A 286 7.19 -7.13 13.82
CA LEU A 286 7.70 -8.44 13.41
C LEU A 286 9.20 -8.33 13.18
N PHE A 287 9.92 -9.42 13.37
CA PHE A 287 11.34 -9.47 13.08
C PHE A 287 11.79 -10.85 12.58
N GLU A 288 12.90 -10.84 11.86
CA GLU A 288 13.63 -12.04 11.47
C GLU A 288 15.10 -11.87 11.90
N PRO A 289 15.64 -12.80 12.71
CA PRO A 289 17.05 -12.76 13.10
C PRO A 289 17.99 -12.85 11.90
N THR A 290 19.06 -12.05 11.92
CA THR A 290 20.12 -12.07 10.91
C THR A 290 21.49 -12.18 11.59
N GLU A 291 22.55 -12.43 10.83
CA GLU A 291 23.94 -12.50 11.36
C GLU A 291 24.37 -11.21 12.08
N HIS A 292 23.75 -10.06 11.75
CA HIS A 292 24.14 -8.74 12.27
C HIS A 292 23.02 -8.06 13.09
N GLY A 293 22.06 -8.84 13.59
CA GLY A 293 20.94 -8.34 14.40
C GLY A 293 19.60 -8.90 13.94
N ALA A 294 18.74 -8.09 13.38
CA ALA A 294 17.46 -8.51 12.83
C ALA A 294 16.92 -7.53 11.79
N ASP A 295 16.12 -8.05 10.87
CA ASP A 295 15.25 -7.28 9.98
C ASP A 295 13.88 -7.09 10.65
N PHE A 296 13.27 -5.92 10.43
CA PHE A 296 12.02 -5.58 11.10
C PHE A 296 10.92 -5.17 10.12
N GLN A 297 9.69 -5.56 10.44
CA GLN A 297 8.49 -5.10 9.76
C GLN A 297 7.41 -4.64 10.73
N LEU A 298 6.73 -3.54 10.38
CA LEU A 298 5.62 -2.99 11.14
C LEU A 298 4.28 -3.56 10.67
N VAL A 299 3.40 -3.88 11.61
CA VAL A 299 2.02 -4.30 11.37
C VAL A 299 1.03 -3.41 12.12
N ASP A 300 -0.26 -3.58 11.87
CA ASP A 300 -1.37 -2.76 12.41
C ASP A 300 -1.27 -1.26 12.07
N LEU A 301 -1.08 -0.96 10.82
CA LEU A 301 -0.70 0.35 10.26
C LEU A 301 -1.82 1.40 10.27
N ASN A 302 -3.02 1.12 10.76
CA ASN A 302 -4.15 2.05 10.63
C ASN A 302 -4.00 3.38 11.41
N ARG A 303 -2.92 3.54 12.20
CA ARG A 303 -2.59 4.71 13.03
C ARG A 303 -1.15 5.18 12.82
N MET A 304 -0.77 5.42 11.57
CA MET A 304 0.56 5.96 11.23
C MET A 304 0.50 7.47 11.02
N HIS A 305 1.60 8.14 11.33
CA HIS A 305 1.84 9.54 10.99
C HIS A 305 3.14 9.66 10.21
N PHE A 306 3.15 10.53 9.19
CA PHE A 306 4.28 10.73 8.29
C PHE A 306 4.62 12.22 8.18
N GLY A 307 5.87 12.54 7.83
CA GLY A 307 6.34 13.91 7.68
C GLY A 307 6.35 14.69 9.00
N GLN A 308 6.54 13.99 10.12
CA GLN A 308 6.59 14.59 11.43
C GLN A 308 8.00 15.05 11.77
N HIS A 309 8.13 16.22 12.39
CA HIS A 309 9.35 16.53 13.13
C HIS A 309 9.29 15.79 14.48
N ILE A 310 10.18 14.82 14.68
CA ILE A 310 10.20 13.98 15.87
C ILE A 310 11.45 14.36 16.69
N ASN A 311 11.27 15.15 17.73
CA ASN A 311 12.31 15.45 18.71
C ASN A 311 12.42 14.30 19.73
N CYS A 312 13.48 14.31 20.54
CA CYS A 312 13.76 13.29 21.54
C CYS A 312 12.55 13.01 22.46
N ARG A 313 11.91 14.05 23.00
CA ARG A 313 10.73 13.90 23.87
C ARG A 313 9.56 13.19 23.18
N LYS A 314 9.31 13.48 21.90
CA LYS A 314 8.25 12.84 21.12
C LYS A 314 8.61 11.40 20.77
N GLY A 315 9.88 11.13 20.45
CA GLY A 315 10.42 9.80 20.23
C GLY A 315 10.29 8.92 21.48
N CYS A 316 10.76 9.39 22.64
CA CYS A 316 10.61 8.67 23.91
C CYS A 316 9.14 8.37 24.25
N ARG A 317 8.24 9.34 24.07
CA ARG A 317 6.80 9.11 24.28
C ARG A 317 6.23 8.03 23.34
N ASN A 318 6.75 7.92 22.13
CA ASN A 318 6.34 6.87 21.20
C ASN A 318 6.74 5.47 21.68
N LEU A 319 7.82 5.37 22.46
CA LEU A 319 8.34 4.13 23.04
C LEU A 319 7.65 3.73 24.37
N GLU A 320 6.84 4.59 24.99
CA GLU A 320 6.16 4.29 26.26
C GLU A 320 5.33 2.98 26.25
N ARG A 321 4.91 2.51 25.08
CA ARG A 321 4.16 1.26 24.90
C ARG A 321 5.05 0.04 24.63
N ILE A 322 6.36 0.25 24.54
CA ILE A 322 7.39 -0.79 24.43
C ILE A 322 7.95 -1.07 25.82
N ASP A 323 7.14 -0.88 26.82
CA ASP A 323 7.51 -1.06 28.22
C ASP A 323 7.83 -2.55 28.47
N THR A 324 9.10 -2.81 28.77
CA THR A 324 9.62 -4.12 29.05
C THR A 324 9.10 -4.65 30.40
N ASP A 325 8.76 -3.75 31.34
CA ASP A 325 8.38 -4.10 32.71
C ASP A 325 6.96 -4.66 32.84
N LYS A 326 6.10 -4.43 31.86
CA LYS A 326 4.75 -5.03 31.82
C LYS A 326 4.72 -6.50 31.41
N TYR A 327 5.83 -7.04 30.97
CA TYR A 327 5.93 -8.38 30.42
C TYR A 327 7.03 -9.22 31.11
N ALA A 328 7.77 -8.66 32.07
CA ALA A 328 8.74 -9.32 32.94
C ALA A 328 8.09 -10.11 34.08
#